data_ee015c385e55f55000f3e9f70da534ec
#
_entry.id   ee015c385e55f55000f3e9f70da534ec
#
_cell.length_a   1.000
_cell.length_b   1.000
_cell.length_c   1.000
_cell.angle_alpha   90.00
_cell.angle_beta   90.00
_cell.angle_gamma   90.00
#
_symmetry.space_group_name_H-M   'P 1'
#
loop_
_entity.id
_entity.type
_entity.pdbx_description
1 polymer ?
#
loop_
_entity_poly.entity_id
_entity_poly.type
_entity_poly.pdbx_seq_one_letter_code
_entity_poly.pdbx_strand_id
1 'polypeptide(L)'
;MSLQQIINSSTNLQIIRPRMTAQQVTRSGRLISNTVDTARPWRFQVTYRPAKRYSEARGMLEDLDFLDRAYTEDIDIGATNPKLSYITGYQGDNPGASITMTDSNEYAREITVSYSGASNGGVLLKKGDFIQPGRTSGYPYVYTVTGDVLADTASGTTTVPIHRNFIPYNYPDEATFINQ
;
A
#
# COMPACT_ATOMS: atom_id res chain seq x y z
N MET A 1 -14.83 17.90 8.22
CA MET A 1 -14.20 17.61 6.89
C MET A 1 -13.27 16.43 7.12
N SER A 2 -13.32 15.40 6.32
CA SER A 2 -12.47 14.23 6.50
C SER A 2 -11.03 14.50 5.99
N LEU A 3 -10.04 13.77 6.51
CA LEU A 3 -8.65 13.81 6.02
C LEU A 3 -8.60 13.52 4.51
N GLN A 4 -9.47 12.61 4.05
CA GLN A 4 -9.65 12.30 2.64
C GLN A 4 -10.06 13.53 1.80
N GLN A 5 -10.98 14.36 2.29
CA GLN A 5 -11.41 15.59 1.60
C GLN A 5 -10.27 16.62 1.55
N ILE A 6 -9.45 16.68 2.61
CA ILE A 6 -8.27 17.52 2.67
C ILE A 6 -7.26 17.11 1.58
N ILE A 7 -6.97 15.83 1.48
CA ILE A 7 -6.08 15.27 0.45
C ILE A 7 -6.62 15.57 -0.96
N ASN A 8 -7.89 15.31 -1.19
CA ASN A 8 -8.53 15.49 -2.49
C ASN A 8 -8.56 16.95 -2.95
N SER A 9 -8.67 17.91 -2.01
CA SER A 9 -8.69 19.35 -2.30
C SER A 9 -7.29 19.97 -2.38
N SER A 10 -6.22 19.25 -2.13
CA SER A 10 -4.85 19.74 -2.17
C SER A 10 -4.41 20.10 -3.59
N THR A 11 -3.46 21.04 -3.70
CA THR A 11 -2.79 21.34 -4.98
C THR A 11 -1.61 20.44 -5.24
N ASN A 12 -0.92 20.04 -4.18
CA ASN A 12 0.20 19.11 -4.26
C ASN A 12 0.14 18.15 -3.07
N LEU A 13 0.44 16.89 -3.33
CA LEU A 13 0.51 15.83 -2.35
C LEU A 13 1.85 15.11 -2.52
N GLN A 14 2.63 15.08 -1.44
CA GLN A 14 3.86 14.31 -1.38
C GLN A 14 3.71 13.19 -0.36
N ILE A 15 4.00 11.96 -0.79
CA ILE A 15 4.03 10.78 0.08
C ILE A 15 5.47 10.46 0.40
N ILE A 16 5.78 10.48 1.68
CA ILE A 16 7.11 10.17 2.20
C ILE A 16 7.05 8.80 2.86
N ARG A 17 7.88 7.89 2.34
CA ARG A 17 8.08 6.53 2.91
C ARG A 17 9.42 6.53 3.63
N PRO A 18 9.46 6.83 4.93
CA PRO A 18 10.73 6.88 5.65
C PRO A 18 11.34 5.48 5.76
N ARG A 19 12.60 5.35 5.38
CA ARG A 19 13.40 4.14 5.63
C ARG A 19 14.37 4.43 6.77
N MET A 20 14.52 3.50 7.69
CA MET A 20 15.60 3.55 8.69
C MET A 20 16.69 2.55 8.31
N THR A 21 17.85 3.06 8.01
CA THR A 21 19.10 2.28 7.99
C THR A 21 19.93 2.66 9.20
N ALA A 22 20.17 1.72 10.09
CA ALA A 22 21.15 1.88 11.12
C ALA A 22 22.51 1.44 10.55
N GLN A 23 23.50 2.32 10.58
CA GLN A 23 24.87 2.01 10.16
C GLN A 23 25.77 2.07 11.38
N GLN A 24 26.53 1.02 11.58
CA GLN A 24 27.52 0.94 12.65
C GLN A 24 28.87 0.55 12.04
N VAL A 25 29.90 1.31 12.37
CA VAL A 25 31.28 0.95 12.03
C VAL A 25 31.86 0.18 13.20
N THR A 26 32.30 -1.04 12.94
CA THR A 26 32.98 -1.87 13.94
C THR A 26 34.39 -1.30 14.24
N ARG A 27 34.96 -1.71 15.36
CA ARG A 27 36.32 -1.32 15.74
C ARG A 27 37.40 -1.71 14.72
N SER A 28 37.08 -2.71 13.87
CA SER A 28 37.92 -3.15 12.73
C SER A 28 37.67 -2.38 11.43
N GLY A 29 36.87 -1.31 11.45
CA GLY A 29 36.54 -0.49 10.29
C GLY A 29 35.50 -1.13 9.34
N ARG A 30 34.90 -2.26 9.72
CA ARG A 30 33.86 -2.91 8.91
C ARG A 30 32.53 -2.18 9.09
N LEU A 31 31.92 -1.75 7.99
CA LEU A 31 30.59 -1.18 8.00
C LEU A 31 29.54 -2.30 8.12
N ILE A 32 28.75 -2.26 9.16
CA ILE A 32 27.56 -3.11 9.32
C ILE A 32 26.35 -2.20 9.08
N SER A 33 25.60 -2.43 8.02
CA SER A 33 24.33 -1.77 7.79
C SER A 33 23.20 -2.74 8.11
N ASN A 34 22.31 -2.35 9.00
CA ASN A 34 21.09 -3.08 9.28
C ASN A 34 19.89 -2.21 8.92
N THR A 35 19.03 -2.70 8.07
CA THR A 35 17.75 -2.05 7.80
C THR A 35 16.81 -2.44 8.93
N VAL A 36 16.54 -1.52 9.82
CA VAL A 36 15.53 -1.73 10.85
C VAL A 36 14.18 -1.65 10.16
N ASP A 37 13.57 -2.81 9.95
CA ASP A 37 12.25 -2.97 9.33
C ASP A 37 11.15 -2.66 10.37
N THR A 38 11.25 -1.50 11.00
CA THR A 38 10.16 -0.98 11.81
C THR A 38 9.17 -0.35 10.85
N ALA A 39 7.94 -0.84 10.87
CA ALA A 39 6.82 -0.27 10.14
C ALA A 39 6.64 1.20 10.53
N ARG A 40 7.31 2.09 9.81
CA ARG A 40 7.08 3.52 9.98
C ARG A 40 5.84 3.92 9.20
N PRO A 41 4.96 4.71 9.80
CA PRO A 41 3.79 5.22 9.10
C PRO A 41 4.22 6.07 7.91
N TRP A 42 3.48 5.99 6.84
CA TRP A 42 3.63 6.90 5.72
C TRP A 42 3.31 8.31 6.19
N ARG A 43 4.07 9.27 5.68
CA ARG A 43 3.81 10.69 5.95
C ARG A 43 3.25 11.32 4.69
N PHE A 44 2.13 11.99 4.83
CA PHE A 44 1.50 12.77 3.77
C PHE A 44 1.80 14.25 4.02
N GLN A 45 2.43 14.89 3.05
CA GLN A 45 2.63 16.33 3.06
C GLN A 45 1.71 16.95 2.02
N VAL A 46 0.79 17.76 2.50
CA VAL A 46 -0.28 18.33 1.69
C VAL A 46 -0.05 19.83 1.54
N THR A 47 -0.06 20.34 0.30
CA THR A 47 0.09 21.76 0.02
C THR A 47 -1.19 22.29 -0.59
N TYR A 48 -1.69 23.41 -0.08
CA TYR A 48 -2.86 24.11 -0.58
C TYR A 48 -2.46 25.37 -1.37
N ARG A 49 -3.38 25.87 -2.20
CA ARG A 49 -3.22 27.17 -2.83
C ARG A 49 -3.11 28.27 -1.76
N PRO A 50 -2.17 29.22 -1.91
CA PRO A 50 -1.86 30.20 -0.86
C PRO A 50 -2.95 31.25 -0.57
N ALA A 51 -4.11 31.17 -1.21
CA ALA A 51 -5.12 32.23 -1.17
C ALA A 51 -6.47 31.82 -0.56
N LYS A 52 -6.51 30.86 0.36
CA LYS A 52 -7.74 30.65 1.14
C LYS A 52 -7.82 31.68 2.25
N ARG A 53 -8.97 32.39 2.34
CA ARG A 53 -9.25 33.26 3.46
C ARG A 53 -9.34 32.44 4.74
N TYR A 54 -8.95 33.01 5.87
CA TYR A 54 -9.01 32.30 7.16
C TYR A 54 -10.41 31.75 7.46
N SER A 55 -11.47 32.49 7.09
CA SER A 55 -12.87 32.06 7.24
C SER A 55 -13.18 30.75 6.47
N GLU A 56 -12.49 30.49 5.36
CA GLU A 56 -12.67 29.28 4.57
C GLU A 56 -11.78 28.12 5.08
N ALA A 57 -10.65 28.45 5.68
CA ALA A 57 -9.69 27.49 6.20
C ALA A 57 -9.98 27.06 7.65
N ARG A 58 -10.74 27.87 8.40
CA ARG A 58 -10.98 27.68 9.82
C ARG A 58 -11.60 26.32 10.14
N GLY A 59 -12.67 25.94 9.43
CA GLY A 59 -13.31 24.62 9.66
C GLY A 59 -12.36 23.45 9.39
N MET A 60 -11.50 23.58 8.37
CA MET A 60 -10.51 22.56 8.04
C MET A 60 -9.41 22.45 9.11
N LEU A 61 -8.98 23.57 9.68
CA LEU A 61 -7.98 23.58 10.75
C LEU A 61 -8.53 22.98 12.04
N GLU A 62 -9.80 23.28 12.37
CA GLU A 62 -10.47 22.69 13.53
C GLU A 62 -10.67 21.19 13.38
N ASP A 63 -11.00 20.70 12.17
CA ASP A 63 -11.12 19.27 11.89
C ASP A 63 -9.75 18.56 12.00
N LEU A 64 -8.66 19.18 11.53
CA LEU A 64 -7.31 18.65 11.70
C LEU A 64 -6.90 18.57 13.18
N ASP A 65 -7.16 19.60 13.95
CA ASP A 65 -6.92 19.63 15.40
C ASP A 65 -7.72 18.55 16.13
N PHE A 66 -8.92 18.26 15.67
CA PHE A 66 -9.76 17.22 16.23
C PHE A 66 -9.21 15.82 15.92
N LEU A 67 -8.74 15.58 14.68
CA LEU A 67 -8.12 14.32 14.27
C LEU A 67 -6.82 14.02 15.05
N ASP A 68 -6.03 15.04 15.34
CA ASP A 68 -4.77 14.89 16.09
C ASP A 68 -5.02 14.43 17.55
N ARG A 69 -6.20 14.69 18.08
CA ARG A 69 -6.51 14.43 19.52
C ARG A 69 -7.12 13.07 19.81
N ALA A 70 -7.86 12.45 18.92
CA ALA A 70 -8.70 11.31 19.33
C ALA A 70 -9.05 10.27 18.28
N TYR A 71 -8.84 10.46 16.99
CA TYR A 71 -9.40 9.57 15.96
C TYR A 71 -8.40 9.17 14.89
N THR A 72 -8.43 7.87 14.55
CA THR A 72 -7.83 7.34 13.32
C THR A 72 -8.86 7.42 12.22
N GLU A 73 -8.49 7.96 11.06
CA GLU A 73 -9.31 7.98 9.87
C GLU A 73 -8.62 7.15 8.78
N ASP A 74 -9.41 6.35 8.08
CA ASP A 74 -8.93 5.59 6.93
C ASP A 74 -8.78 6.51 5.72
N ILE A 75 -7.62 6.45 5.07
CA ILE A 75 -7.38 7.17 3.82
C ILE A 75 -7.55 6.17 2.68
N ASP A 76 -8.51 6.43 1.81
CA ASP A 76 -8.64 5.68 0.56
C ASP A 76 -7.55 6.14 -0.41
N ILE A 77 -6.64 5.22 -0.73
CA ILE A 77 -5.59 5.40 -1.74
C ILE A 77 -5.92 4.64 -3.04
N GLY A 78 -7.15 4.15 -3.16
CA GLY A 78 -7.61 3.35 -4.29
C GLY A 78 -7.67 4.11 -5.62
N ALA A 79 -7.99 3.38 -6.67
CA ALA A 79 -8.05 3.89 -8.05
C ALA A 79 -9.09 5.00 -8.25
N THR A 80 -10.10 5.08 -7.40
CA THR A 80 -11.12 6.13 -7.42
C THR A 80 -10.64 7.47 -6.89
N ASN A 81 -9.49 7.50 -6.21
CA ASN A 81 -8.94 8.74 -5.68
C ASN A 81 -8.14 9.49 -6.76
N PRO A 82 -8.59 10.67 -7.23
CA PRO A 82 -7.94 11.38 -8.34
C PRO A 82 -6.52 11.86 -8.03
N LYS A 83 -6.13 11.92 -6.75
CA LYS A 83 -4.79 12.36 -6.32
C LYS A 83 -3.83 11.21 -6.05
N LEU A 84 -4.34 10.04 -5.77
CA LEU A 84 -3.55 8.89 -5.32
C LEU A 84 -3.60 7.70 -6.28
N SER A 85 -4.50 7.72 -7.27
CA SER A 85 -4.68 6.65 -8.26
C SER A 85 -3.40 6.26 -8.99
N TYR A 86 -2.48 7.20 -9.21
CA TYR A 86 -1.20 6.92 -9.85
C TYR A 86 -0.29 6.02 -9.01
N ILE A 87 -0.51 5.95 -7.69
CA ILE A 87 0.29 5.13 -6.77
C ILE A 87 -0.23 3.70 -6.75
N THR A 88 -1.56 3.57 -6.82
CA THR A 88 -2.27 2.29 -6.72
C THR A 88 -2.69 1.75 -8.08
N GLY A 89 -2.45 2.52 -9.16
CA GLY A 89 -2.76 2.09 -10.51
C GLY A 89 -2.07 0.77 -10.84
N TYR A 90 -2.88 -0.22 -11.20
CA TYR A 90 -2.39 -1.52 -11.66
C TYR A 90 -1.49 -1.36 -12.88
N GLN A 91 -0.32 -1.97 -12.85
CA GLN A 91 0.72 -1.82 -13.88
C GLN A 91 0.93 -3.11 -14.71
N GLY A 92 0.25 -4.18 -14.36
CA GLY A 92 0.33 -5.43 -15.10
C GLY A 92 -0.44 -5.40 -16.43
N ASP A 93 -0.36 -6.49 -17.18
CA ASP A 93 -0.99 -6.63 -18.50
C ASP A 93 -2.42 -7.19 -18.41
N ASN A 94 -2.89 -7.54 -17.23
CA ASN A 94 -4.12 -8.30 -17.00
C ASN A 94 -5.11 -7.57 -16.07
N PRO A 95 -5.63 -6.39 -16.43
CA PRO A 95 -6.48 -5.58 -15.54
C PRO A 95 -7.83 -6.23 -15.20
N GLY A 96 -8.25 -7.24 -15.96
CA GLY A 96 -9.48 -8.01 -15.69
C GLY A 96 -9.27 -9.35 -15.01
N ALA A 97 -8.03 -9.70 -14.65
CA ALA A 97 -7.76 -10.97 -13.99
C ALA A 97 -8.29 -10.96 -12.55
N SER A 98 -8.98 -12.04 -12.19
CA SER A 98 -9.34 -12.29 -10.80
C SER A 98 -8.17 -12.94 -10.08
N ILE A 99 -7.75 -12.37 -8.97
CA ILE A 99 -6.64 -12.87 -8.14
C ILE A 99 -7.18 -13.12 -6.74
N THR A 100 -6.99 -14.33 -6.24
CA THR A 100 -7.45 -14.76 -4.92
C THR A 100 -6.28 -15.38 -4.15
N MET A 101 -6.10 -15.00 -2.90
CA MET A 101 -5.11 -15.61 -2.03
C MET A 101 -5.55 -17.04 -1.66
N THR A 102 -4.73 -18.03 -1.94
CA THR A 102 -5.02 -19.45 -1.63
C THR A 102 -4.23 -19.96 -0.44
N ASP A 103 -3.04 -19.40 -0.21
CA ASP A 103 -2.20 -19.78 0.90
C ASP A 103 -1.33 -18.62 1.33
N SER A 104 -1.07 -18.52 2.62
CA SER A 104 -0.16 -17.57 3.22
C SER A 104 0.80 -18.31 4.12
N ASN A 105 2.06 -18.36 3.72
CA ASN A 105 3.09 -18.83 4.62
C ASN A 105 3.31 -17.73 5.69
N GLU A 106 2.94 -18.05 6.92
CA GLU A 106 3.09 -17.13 8.05
C GLU A 106 4.55 -16.66 8.16
N TYR A 107 4.71 -15.34 8.27
CA TYR A 107 6.02 -14.68 8.36
C TYR A 107 6.91 -14.80 7.12
N ALA A 108 6.44 -15.37 6.02
CA ALA A 108 7.14 -15.34 4.75
C ALA A 108 6.97 -13.99 4.04
N ARG A 109 7.90 -13.65 3.16
CA ARG A 109 7.83 -12.48 2.29
C ARG A 109 7.22 -12.84 0.93
N GLU A 110 6.26 -13.74 0.95
CA GLU A 110 5.58 -14.24 -0.23
C GLU A 110 4.17 -14.70 0.11
N ILE A 111 3.28 -14.61 -0.86
CA ILE A 111 1.89 -15.04 -0.76
C ILE A 111 1.58 -15.90 -1.97
N THR A 112 0.92 -17.03 -1.78
CA THR A 112 0.44 -17.86 -2.87
C THR A 112 -0.94 -17.39 -3.31
N VAL A 113 -1.11 -17.16 -4.60
CA VAL A 113 -2.36 -16.67 -5.19
C VAL A 113 -2.81 -17.60 -6.32
N SER A 114 -4.11 -17.82 -6.42
CA SER A 114 -4.75 -18.35 -7.62
C SER A 114 -5.24 -17.19 -8.48
N TYR A 115 -5.17 -17.35 -9.78
CA TYR A 115 -5.63 -16.34 -10.72
C TYR A 115 -6.41 -16.97 -11.87
N SER A 116 -7.30 -16.18 -12.48
CA SER A 116 -8.07 -16.56 -13.64
C SER A 116 -8.35 -15.35 -14.54
N GLY A 117 -8.53 -15.59 -15.82
CA GLY A 117 -8.78 -14.53 -16.81
C GLY A 117 -7.51 -13.76 -17.23
N ALA A 118 -6.34 -14.31 -16.98
CA ALA A 118 -5.08 -13.71 -17.40
C ALA A 118 -4.71 -14.08 -18.85
N SER A 119 -3.89 -13.25 -19.48
CA SER A 119 -3.26 -13.56 -20.77
C SER A 119 -2.04 -14.45 -20.53
N ASN A 120 -1.91 -15.50 -21.31
CA ASN A 120 -0.77 -16.42 -21.22
C ASN A 120 0.56 -15.68 -21.44
N GLY A 121 1.49 -15.79 -20.51
CA GLY A 121 2.79 -15.10 -20.52
C GLY A 121 2.74 -13.61 -20.17
N GLY A 122 1.56 -13.06 -19.88
CA GLY A 122 1.41 -11.66 -19.47
C GLY A 122 1.81 -11.42 -18.02
N VAL A 123 2.19 -10.19 -17.71
CA VAL A 123 2.49 -9.77 -16.33
C VAL A 123 1.19 -9.69 -15.54
N LEU A 124 1.07 -10.54 -14.51
CA LEU A 124 -0.07 -10.56 -13.61
C LEU A 124 0.01 -9.44 -12.57
N LEU A 125 1.17 -9.25 -11.98
CA LEU A 125 1.47 -8.16 -11.05
C LEU A 125 2.87 -7.64 -11.31
N LYS A 126 3.05 -6.35 -11.32
CA LYS A 126 4.34 -5.71 -11.55
C LYS A 126 4.98 -5.28 -10.24
N LYS A 127 6.30 -5.26 -10.25
CA LYS A 127 7.07 -4.71 -9.13
C LYS A 127 6.61 -3.29 -8.81
N GLY A 128 6.17 -3.07 -7.58
CA GLY A 128 5.64 -1.78 -7.12
C GLY A 128 4.12 -1.74 -7.00
N ASP A 129 3.40 -2.70 -7.59
CA ASP A 129 1.95 -2.82 -7.40
C ASP A 129 1.61 -3.02 -5.93
N PHE A 130 0.45 -2.51 -5.54
CA PHE A 130 -0.08 -2.68 -4.20
C PHE A 130 -1.13 -3.76 -4.20
N ILE A 131 -1.04 -4.64 -3.22
CA ILE A 131 -2.04 -5.67 -2.97
C ILE A 131 -2.53 -5.55 -1.54
N GLN A 132 -3.83 -5.69 -1.37
CA GLN A 132 -4.49 -5.66 -0.08
C GLN A 132 -5.36 -6.90 0.03
N PRO A 133 -4.91 -7.93 0.77
CA PRO A 133 -5.76 -9.10 1.04
C PRO A 133 -7.02 -8.67 1.79
N GLY A 134 -8.17 -9.17 1.37
CA GLY A 134 -9.44 -8.92 2.05
C GLY A 134 -9.37 -9.40 3.50
N ARG A 135 -9.90 -8.62 4.42
CA ARG A 135 -9.87 -8.91 5.85
C ARG A 135 -11.28 -8.96 6.42
N THR A 136 -11.54 -9.92 7.29
CA THR A 136 -12.86 -10.09 7.95
C THR A 136 -13.08 -9.07 9.07
N SER A 137 -12.02 -8.59 9.71
CA SER A 137 -12.10 -7.60 10.80
C SER A 137 -10.79 -6.85 11.01
N GLY A 138 -10.87 -5.63 11.49
CA GLY A 138 -9.73 -4.75 11.77
C GLY A 138 -9.18 -4.03 10.52
N TYR A 139 -8.04 -3.37 10.67
CA TYR A 139 -7.44 -2.57 9.60
C TYR A 139 -6.72 -3.46 8.58
N PRO A 140 -7.00 -3.31 7.29
CA PRO A 140 -6.31 -4.07 6.25
C PRO A 140 -4.86 -3.62 6.13
N TYR A 141 -3.96 -4.59 5.89
CA TYR A 141 -2.56 -4.29 5.60
C TYR A 141 -2.34 -4.26 4.09
N VAL A 142 -1.67 -3.22 3.62
CA VAL A 142 -1.25 -3.09 2.23
C VAL A 142 0.16 -3.64 2.07
N TYR A 143 0.37 -4.46 1.05
CA TYR A 143 1.66 -5.01 0.68
C TYR A 143 2.08 -4.47 -0.68
N THR A 144 3.38 -4.26 -0.86
CA THR A 144 3.95 -3.89 -2.15
C THR A 144 4.62 -5.10 -2.77
N VAL A 145 4.31 -5.37 -4.01
CA VAL A 145 4.95 -6.43 -4.80
C VAL A 145 6.41 -6.04 -5.07
N THR A 146 7.35 -6.96 -4.84
CA THR A 146 8.80 -6.69 -4.96
C THR A 146 9.44 -7.22 -6.23
N GLY A 147 8.74 -8.06 -6.99
CA GLY A 147 9.19 -8.63 -8.26
C GLY A 147 8.03 -8.80 -9.22
N ASP A 148 8.29 -8.84 -10.51
CA ASP A 148 7.27 -9.10 -11.51
C ASP A 148 6.78 -10.55 -11.40
N VAL A 149 5.46 -10.73 -11.47
CA VAL A 149 4.78 -12.01 -11.39
C VAL A 149 4.10 -12.27 -12.74
N LEU A 150 4.47 -13.37 -13.38
CA LEU A 150 3.94 -13.76 -14.69
C LEU A 150 2.76 -14.72 -14.52
N ALA A 151 1.84 -14.66 -15.46
CA ALA A 151 0.80 -15.66 -15.65
C ALA A 151 1.25 -16.65 -16.70
N ASP A 152 1.64 -17.85 -16.30
CA ASP A 152 2.10 -18.89 -17.23
C ASP A 152 0.96 -19.42 -18.14
N THR A 153 -0.27 -19.32 -17.65
CA THR A 153 -1.49 -19.77 -18.32
C THR A 153 -2.63 -18.79 -18.07
N ALA A 154 -3.78 -19.00 -18.71
CA ALA A 154 -4.96 -18.16 -18.49
C ALA A 154 -5.53 -18.26 -17.06
N SER A 155 -5.24 -19.34 -16.35
CA SER A 155 -5.61 -19.55 -14.95
C SER A 155 -4.61 -20.48 -14.29
N GLY A 156 -4.26 -20.25 -13.05
CA GLY A 156 -3.28 -21.05 -12.33
C GLY A 156 -3.01 -20.55 -10.92
N THR A 157 -1.89 -21.03 -10.37
CA THR A 157 -1.40 -20.61 -9.06
C THR A 157 0.03 -20.11 -9.19
N THR A 158 0.34 -19.02 -8.53
CA THR A 158 1.68 -18.43 -8.54
C THR A 158 2.03 -17.82 -7.19
N THR A 159 3.31 -17.55 -6.97
CA THR A 159 3.79 -16.91 -5.73
C THR A 159 4.10 -15.45 -5.99
N VAL A 160 3.60 -14.58 -5.14
CA VAL A 160 3.79 -13.13 -5.18
C VAL A 160 4.76 -12.70 -4.10
N PRO A 161 5.96 -12.21 -4.45
CA PRO A 161 6.91 -11.70 -3.47
C PRO A 161 6.47 -10.33 -2.95
N ILE A 162 6.50 -10.14 -1.63
CA ILE A 162 6.04 -8.94 -0.94
C ILE A 162 7.16 -8.27 -0.14
N HIS A 163 7.01 -6.97 0.12
CA HIS A 163 8.07 -6.14 0.73
C HIS A 163 8.34 -6.44 2.21
N ARG A 164 7.42 -7.07 2.91
CA ARG A 164 7.52 -7.42 4.34
C ARG A 164 6.87 -8.77 4.60
N ASN A 165 7.15 -9.33 5.77
CA ASN A 165 6.53 -10.58 6.18
C ASN A 165 5.01 -10.46 6.20
N PHE A 166 4.34 -11.49 5.71
CA PHE A 166 2.89 -11.58 5.77
C PHE A 166 2.43 -11.72 7.23
N ILE A 167 1.39 -10.97 7.58
CA ILE A 167 0.79 -10.99 8.92
C ILE A 167 -0.54 -11.72 8.80
N PRO A 168 -0.63 -12.98 9.28
CA PRO A 168 -1.79 -13.86 9.04
C PRO A 168 -3.00 -13.52 9.88
N TYR A 169 -2.97 -12.45 10.64
CA TYR A 169 -4.00 -12.16 11.63
C TYR A 169 -5.37 -11.92 10.99
N ASN A 170 -6.30 -12.88 11.16
CA ASN A 170 -7.70 -12.83 10.72
C ASN A 170 -7.93 -12.68 9.21
N TYR A 171 -7.08 -13.24 8.38
CA TYR A 171 -7.40 -13.41 6.96
C TYR A 171 -8.18 -14.72 6.78
N PRO A 172 -9.30 -14.71 6.04
CA PRO A 172 -9.91 -15.96 5.59
C PRO A 172 -8.94 -16.66 4.61
N ASP A 173 -9.00 -17.98 4.56
CA ASP A 173 -8.14 -18.81 3.70
C ASP A 173 -8.24 -18.43 2.20
N GLU A 174 -9.32 -17.74 1.82
CA GLU A 174 -9.55 -17.22 0.47
C GLU A 174 -9.82 -15.70 0.52
N ALA A 175 -8.78 -14.91 0.67
CA ALA A 175 -8.95 -13.45 0.58
C ALA A 175 -8.86 -13.01 -0.89
N THR A 176 -9.94 -12.44 -1.40
CA THR A 176 -9.94 -11.81 -2.72
C THR A 176 -9.08 -10.56 -2.67
N PHE A 177 -8.08 -10.47 -3.54
CA PHE A 177 -7.35 -9.22 -3.73
C PHE A 177 -8.27 -8.23 -4.43
N ILE A 178 -8.49 -7.12 -3.79
CA ILE A 178 -9.12 -5.99 -4.46
C ILE A 178 -8.06 -5.39 -5.36
N ASN A 179 -8.05 -5.85 -6.60
CA ASN A 179 -7.33 -5.19 -7.68
C ASN A 179 -8.13 -3.94 -8.01
N GLN A 180 -7.74 -2.82 -7.46
CA GLN A 180 -8.38 -1.53 -7.75
C GLN A 180 -7.44 -0.68 -8.60
#